data_ef6c2691cd521a57e7c360dd19e1c669
#
_entry.id   ef6c2691cd521a57e7c360dd19e1c669
#
_cell.length_a   1.000
_cell.length_b   1.000
_cell.length_c   1.000
_cell.angle_alpha   90.00
_cell.angle_beta   90.00
_cell.angle_gamma   90.00
#
_symmetry.space_group_name_H-M   'P 1'
#
loop_
_entity.id
_entity.type
_entity.pdbx_description
1 polymer ?
#
loop_
_entity_poly.entity_id
_entity_poly.type
_entity_poly.pdbx_seq_one_letter_code
_entity_poly.pdbx_strand_id
1 'polypeptide(L)'
;MKKVIEPIPRKKILKELNENTFVRNTNFSNHEIYIINHTNSPDTLLEIGRLRELTFRNAGGGTGKEVDIDDYDTRSEVFYNQLIVWDPDQSEIIGGYRFIKGSKAVESSQHRDLATNGLFEFSNDFFQRILPKTIELGRSFVQPAYQPSSGNRKAIFSLDNLWDGLGAIVVDNPEIKYFFGKVTMYLDYDKNGRDLILGFLHHFFHDSQNFVSAKKPLQLHHDISDFIKEIKPLQFPEAYKLLNQNLKQLNTSIPPLIGAYMNLSSSMKSFGTALNTKFGDVEETGILISIDDIYPKKKDRHINSYRNSNN
;
A
#
# COMPACT_ATOMS: atom_id res chain seq x y z
N MET A 1 17.71 13.86 -11.00
CA MET A 1 17.24 13.61 -9.63
C MET A 1 18.09 14.40 -8.65
N LYS A 2 17.50 15.03 -7.62
CA LYS A 2 18.23 15.69 -6.55
C LYS A 2 18.88 14.66 -5.61
N LYS A 3 19.97 15.04 -4.92
CA LYS A 3 20.56 14.19 -3.86
C LYS A 3 19.55 14.07 -2.72
N VAL A 4 19.34 12.87 -2.20
CA VAL A 4 18.51 12.63 -1.02
C VAL A 4 19.23 13.22 0.20
N ILE A 5 18.48 13.78 1.14
CA ILE A 5 19.04 14.37 2.37
C ILE A 5 19.79 13.33 3.20
N GLU A 6 20.65 13.81 4.09
CA GLU A 6 21.31 12.95 5.08
C GLU A 6 20.29 12.41 6.11
N PRO A 7 20.57 11.25 6.74
CA PRO A 7 19.71 10.69 7.76
C PRO A 7 19.41 11.65 8.91
N ILE A 8 18.17 11.70 9.35
CA ILE A 8 17.79 12.48 10.51
C ILE A 8 18.42 11.86 11.78
N PRO A 9 19.02 12.68 12.68
CA PRO A 9 19.61 12.16 13.90
C PRO A 9 18.63 11.32 14.73
N ARG A 10 18.98 10.08 15.05
CA ARG A 10 18.12 9.14 15.80
C ARG A 10 17.56 9.72 17.10
N LYS A 11 18.35 10.57 17.80
CA LYS A 11 17.91 11.27 19.02
C LYS A 11 16.67 12.16 18.81
N LYS A 12 16.48 12.72 17.61
CA LYS A 12 15.32 13.53 17.29
C LYS A 12 14.08 12.65 17.09
N ILE A 13 14.24 11.56 16.35
CA ILE A 13 13.18 10.58 16.11
C ILE A 13 12.70 9.99 17.44
N LEU A 14 13.62 9.54 18.30
CA LEU A 14 13.29 8.94 19.61
C LEU A 14 12.52 9.89 20.55
N LYS A 15 12.64 11.21 20.40
CA LYS A 15 11.85 12.17 21.19
C LYS A 15 10.39 12.24 20.74
N GLU A 16 10.14 11.92 19.48
CA GLU A 16 8.81 12.00 18.88
C GLU A 16 8.04 10.67 18.94
N LEU A 17 8.78 9.54 19.05
CA LEU A 17 8.20 8.22 19.29
C LEU A 17 7.97 8.01 20.78
N ASN A 18 6.74 8.24 21.24
CA ASN A 18 6.35 8.23 22.63
C ASN A 18 4.96 7.59 22.84
N GLU A 19 4.48 7.53 24.06
CA GLU A 19 3.18 6.91 24.41
C GLU A 19 1.99 7.46 23.62
N ASN A 20 2.00 8.74 23.22
CA ASN A 20 0.91 9.34 22.44
C ASN A 20 0.92 8.93 20.96
N THR A 21 2.05 8.45 20.46
CA THR A 21 2.23 8.00 19.08
C THR A 21 2.32 6.47 18.96
N PHE A 22 2.59 5.77 20.06
CA PHE A 22 2.66 4.32 20.14
C PHE A 22 1.29 3.69 19.95
N VAL A 23 1.23 2.58 19.20
CA VAL A 23 0.00 1.82 18.94
C VAL A 23 0.09 0.43 19.59
N ARG A 24 1.12 -0.34 19.25
CA ARG A 24 1.32 -1.71 19.75
C ARG A 24 2.69 -2.25 19.37
N ASN A 25 3.07 -3.36 20.00
CA ASN A 25 4.15 -4.21 19.48
C ASN A 25 3.64 -5.07 18.33
N THR A 26 4.54 -5.42 17.41
CA THR A 26 4.25 -6.38 16.33
C THR A 26 4.12 -7.79 16.88
N ASN A 27 3.40 -8.66 16.14
CA ASN A 27 3.30 -10.08 16.53
C ASN A 27 4.63 -10.83 16.39
N PHE A 28 5.56 -10.33 15.57
CA PHE A 28 6.87 -10.94 15.33
C PHE A 28 8.00 -9.92 15.45
N SER A 29 9.13 -10.40 15.95
CA SER A 29 10.40 -9.65 16.05
C SER A 29 10.42 -8.51 17.07
N ASN A 30 9.43 -8.38 17.94
CA ASN A 30 9.33 -7.36 19.00
C ASN A 30 9.58 -5.92 18.49
N HIS A 31 9.08 -5.63 17.27
CA HIS A 31 9.11 -4.27 16.73
C HIS A 31 7.92 -3.47 17.26
N GLU A 32 8.00 -2.16 17.16
CA GLU A 32 6.99 -1.24 17.66
C GLU A 32 6.26 -0.56 16.50
N ILE A 33 4.95 -0.33 16.65
CA ILE A 33 4.13 0.36 15.67
C ILE A 33 3.74 1.71 16.23
N TYR A 34 3.93 2.76 15.41
CA TYR A 34 3.58 4.14 15.73
C TYR A 34 2.70 4.73 14.65
N ILE A 35 1.82 5.66 15.05
CA ILE A 35 1.08 6.53 14.14
C ILE A 35 1.48 7.97 14.42
N ILE A 36 2.04 8.62 13.40
CA ILE A 36 2.58 9.97 13.48
C ILE A 36 2.04 10.86 12.34
N ASN A 37 2.26 12.15 12.47
CA ASN A 37 1.98 13.13 11.41
C ASN A 37 2.94 14.33 11.52
N HIS A 38 2.81 15.30 10.61
CA HIS A 38 3.70 16.46 10.54
C HIS A 38 3.63 17.39 11.76
N THR A 39 2.54 17.33 12.54
CA THR A 39 2.35 18.21 13.71
C THR A 39 2.97 17.64 14.98
N ASN A 40 2.90 16.30 15.15
CA ASN A 40 3.41 15.64 16.35
C ASN A 40 4.82 15.06 16.20
N SER A 41 5.27 14.81 14.97
CA SER A 41 6.55 14.13 14.71
C SER A 41 7.20 14.61 13.40
N PRO A 42 7.55 15.91 13.31
CA PRO A 42 8.09 16.51 12.07
C PRO A 42 9.46 15.95 11.66
N ASP A 43 10.35 15.67 12.60
CA ASP A 43 11.67 15.07 12.31
C ASP A 43 11.52 13.60 11.83
N THR A 44 10.60 12.85 12.43
CA THR A 44 10.28 11.47 12.02
C THR A 44 9.64 11.46 10.62
N LEU A 45 8.73 12.38 10.32
CA LEU A 45 8.16 12.51 8.99
C LEU A 45 9.23 12.80 7.93
N LEU A 46 10.20 13.66 8.25
CA LEU A 46 11.31 13.97 7.35
C LEU A 46 12.17 12.72 7.07
N GLU A 47 12.45 11.90 8.08
CA GLU A 47 13.14 10.62 7.89
C GLU A 47 12.32 9.63 7.06
N ILE A 48 11.00 9.55 7.27
CA ILE A 48 10.09 8.77 6.42
C ILE A 48 10.20 9.22 4.97
N GLY A 49 10.16 10.52 4.70
CA GLY A 49 10.30 11.08 3.36
C GLY A 49 11.63 10.72 2.71
N ARG A 50 12.73 10.73 3.48
CA ARG A 50 14.05 10.28 3.04
C ARG A 50 14.06 8.80 2.66
N LEU A 51 13.53 7.93 3.55
CA LEU A 51 13.50 6.49 3.34
C LEU A 51 12.58 6.08 2.19
N ARG A 52 11.45 6.77 2.02
CA ARG A 52 10.55 6.59 0.86
C ARG A 52 11.29 6.89 -0.44
N GLU A 53 11.93 8.05 -0.54
CA GLU A 53 12.62 8.44 -1.75
C GLU A 53 13.75 7.47 -2.11
N LEU A 54 14.55 7.02 -1.13
CA LEU A 54 15.56 5.99 -1.33
C LEU A 54 14.95 4.68 -1.82
N THR A 55 13.92 4.21 -1.13
CA THR A 55 13.27 2.91 -1.43
C THR A 55 12.68 2.91 -2.84
N PHE A 56 11.94 3.97 -3.17
CA PHE A 56 11.26 4.05 -4.46
C PHE A 56 12.22 4.27 -5.63
N ARG A 57 13.29 5.06 -5.45
CA ARG A 57 14.35 5.19 -6.48
C ARG A 57 15.05 3.87 -6.75
N ASN A 58 15.36 3.11 -5.71
CA ASN A 58 15.99 1.79 -5.88
C ASN A 58 15.11 0.82 -6.67
N ALA A 59 13.80 1.04 -6.65
CA ALA A 59 12.84 0.22 -7.40
C ALA A 59 12.46 0.83 -8.77
N GLY A 60 13.10 1.93 -9.20
CA GLY A 60 12.82 2.57 -10.50
C GLY A 60 11.71 3.62 -10.50
N GLY A 61 11.21 4.03 -9.32
CA GLY A 61 10.22 5.09 -9.16
C GLY A 61 10.76 6.30 -8.39
N GLY A 62 9.89 6.90 -7.57
CA GLY A 62 10.24 8.02 -6.70
C GLY A 62 9.91 9.39 -7.30
N THR A 63 10.04 10.41 -6.48
CA THR A 63 9.69 11.79 -6.86
C THR A 63 10.82 12.54 -7.55
N GLY A 64 12.06 12.06 -7.43
CA GLY A 64 13.27 12.75 -7.87
C GLY A 64 13.67 13.93 -6.99
N LYS A 65 12.94 14.19 -5.90
CA LYS A 65 13.20 15.26 -4.91
C LYS A 65 14.21 14.80 -3.85
N GLU A 66 14.59 15.69 -2.97
CA GLU A 66 15.48 15.39 -1.83
C GLU A 66 14.80 14.50 -0.78
N VAL A 67 13.46 14.59 -0.69
CA VAL A 67 12.57 13.79 0.18
C VAL A 67 11.23 13.58 -0.52
N ASP A 68 10.59 12.44 -0.30
CA ASP A 68 9.21 12.16 -0.75
C ASP A 68 8.22 12.62 0.33
N ILE A 69 8.03 13.91 0.41
CA ILE A 69 6.98 14.58 1.18
C ILE A 69 6.20 15.48 0.21
N ASP A 70 4.90 15.46 0.30
CA ASP A 70 3.99 16.27 -0.51
C ASP A 70 2.95 16.99 0.35
N ASP A 71 2.10 17.80 -0.29
CA ASP A 71 1.09 18.58 0.42
C ASP A 71 0.09 17.70 1.19
N TYR A 72 -0.14 16.46 0.76
CA TYR A 72 -0.99 15.53 1.50
C TYR A 72 -0.40 15.14 2.86
N ASP A 73 0.92 15.19 3.01
CA ASP A 73 1.59 14.91 4.28
C ASP A 73 1.59 16.12 5.23
N THR A 74 1.47 17.38 4.72
CA THR A 74 1.77 18.60 5.48
C THR A 74 0.68 19.69 5.49
N ARG A 75 -0.50 19.45 4.92
CA ARG A 75 -1.63 20.39 4.95
C ARG A 75 -2.06 20.73 6.38
N SER A 76 -2.62 21.92 6.57
CA SER A 76 -3.04 22.41 7.89
C SER A 76 -4.29 21.73 8.44
N GLU A 77 -5.25 21.37 7.57
CA GLU A 77 -6.57 20.89 8.02
C GLU A 77 -6.78 19.40 7.76
N VAL A 78 -6.54 18.95 6.53
CA VAL A 78 -6.75 17.55 6.11
C VAL A 78 -5.45 16.98 5.57
N PHE A 79 -4.77 16.19 6.37
CA PHE A 79 -3.48 15.57 6.08
C PHE A 79 -3.51 14.07 6.33
N TYR A 80 -2.54 13.40 5.72
CA TYR A 80 -2.34 11.96 5.93
C TYR A 80 -1.48 11.69 7.15
N ASN A 81 -1.89 10.71 7.93
CA ASN A 81 -1.05 10.14 8.98
C ASN A 81 -0.08 9.12 8.38
N GLN A 82 0.97 8.83 9.15
CA GLN A 82 1.98 7.83 8.84
C GLN A 82 1.90 6.71 9.86
N LEU A 83 1.65 5.49 9.41
CA LEU A 83 1.86 4.28 10.18
C LEU A 83 3.27 3.81 9.91
N ILE A 84 4.08 3.60 10.93
CA ILE A 84 5.44 3.08 10.80
C ILE A 84 5.66 1.87 11.70
N VAL A 85 6.57 0.99 11.26
CA VAL A 85 7.16 -0.06 12.07
C VAL A 85 8.59 0.36 12.41
N TRP A 86 8.90 0.34 13.70
CA TRP A 86 10.17 0.74 14.29
C TRP A 86 10.89 -0.46 14.87
N ASP A 87 12.18 -0.60 14.60
CA ASP A 87 13.09 -1.56 15.24
C ASP A 87 13.77 -0.86 16.44
N PRO A 88 13.38 -1.15 17.70
CA PRO A 88 13.97 -0.50 18.87
C PRO A 88 15.43 -0.90 19.08
N ASP A 89 15.83 -2.12 18.69
CA ASP A 89 17.20 -2.61 18.84
C ASP A 89 18.18 -1.83 17.95
N GLN A 90 17.77 -1.53 16.71
CA GLN A 90 18.58 -0.80 15.74
C GLN A 90 18.32 0.71 15.77
N SER A 91 17.24 1.13 16.41
CA SER A 91 16.72 2.49 16.38
C SER A 91 16.50 2.97 14.93
N GLU A 92 15.71 2.19 14.15
CA GLU A 92 15.48 2.41 12.73
C GLU A 92 14.01 2.18 12.33
N ILE A 93 13.52 2.98 11.38
CA ILE A 93 12.22 2.75 10.75
C ILE A 93 12.37 1.62 9.75
N ILE A 94 11.63 0.52 9.93
CA ILE A 94 11.62 -0.63 9.01
C ILE A 94 10.87 -0.30 7.73
N GLY A 95 9.69 0.32 7.88
CA GLY A 95 8.80 0.65 6.78
C GLY A 95 7.54 1.34 7.26
N GLY A 96 6.62 1.62 6.36
CA GLY A 96 5.39 2.30 6.71
C GLY A 96 4.38 2.41 5.58
N TYR A 97 3.24 2.97 5.95
CA TYR A 97 2.17 3.44 5.08
C TYR A 97 1.83 4.88 5.43
N ARG A 98 1.47 5.69 4.44
CA ARG A 98 0.64 6.86 4.74
C ARG A 98 -0.83 6.51 4.59
N PHE A 99 -1.70 7.11 5.39
CA PHE A 99 -3.13 6.83 5.32
C PHE A 99 -3.98 8.01 5.74
N ILE A 100 -5.22 8.03 5.24
CA ILE A 100 -6.27 8.95 5.66
C ILE A 100 -7.60 8.22 5.79
N LYS A 101 -8.41 8.61 6.78
CA LYS A 101 -9.81 8.18 6.83
C LYS A 101 -10.60 8.92 5.75
N GLY A 102 -11.35 8.19 4.94
CA GLY A 102 -12.16 8.77 3.88
C GLY A 102 -13.23 9.75 4.40
N SER A 103 -13.74 9.56 5.63
CA SER A 103 -14.62 10.53 6.28
C SER A 103 -13.97 11.92 6.39
N LYS A 104 -12.68 11.99 6.74
CA LYS A 104 -11.92 13.24 6.80
C LYS A 104 -11.73 13.88 5.42
N ALA A 105 -11.47 13.07 4.41
CA ALA A 105 -11.34 13.54 3.03
C ALA A 105 -12.66 14.09 2.46
N VAL A 106 -13.82 13.60 2.93
CA VAL A 106 -15.15 14.08 2.53
C VAL A 106 -15.53 15.39 3.25
N GLU A 107 -15.10 15.56 4.50
CA GLU A 107 -15.35 16.77 5.29
C GLU A 107 -14.67 18.02 4.70
N SER A 108 -13.61 17.86 3.91
CA SER A 108 -12.96 18.99 3.26
C SER A 108 -13.88 19.63 2.21
N SER A 109 -13.94 20.95 2.18
CA SER A 109 -14.81 21.75 1.29
C SER A 109 -14.58 21.48 -0.21
N GLN A 110 -13.53 20.77 -0.57
CA GLN A 110 -13.16 20.45 -1.96
C GLN A 110 -13.47 19.00 -2.37
N HIS A 111 -14.13 18.20 -1.55
CA HIS A 111 -14.65 16.83 -1.83
C HIS A 111 -13.73 15.81 -2.54
N ARG A 112 -12.44 16.11 -2.75
CA ARG A 112 -11.56 15.30 -3.62
C ARG A 112 -10.11 15.29 -3.17
N ASP A 113 -9.86 15.29 -1.87
CA ASP A 113 -8.49 15.36 -1.33
C ASP A 113 -7.81 13.99 -1.15
N LEU A 114 -8.11 13.05 -2.05
CA LEU A 114 -7.41 11.77 -2.09
C LEU A 114 -6.14 11.85 -2.94
N ALA A 115 -5.05 11.28 -2.46
CA ALA A 115 -3.78 11.22 -3.21
C ALA A 115 -3.91 10.44 -4.53
N THR A 116 -4.90 9.56 -4.64
CA THR A 116 -5.22 8.80 -5.85
C THR A 116 -6.01 9.59 -6.89
N ASN A 117 -6.56 10.76 -6.53
CA ASN A 117 -7.42 11.59 -7.39
C ASN A 117 -6.75 12.06 -8.69
N GLY A 118 -5.41 12.14 -8.69
CA GLY A 118 -4.65 12.47 -9.89
C GLY A 118 -4.74 11.43 -11.00
N LEU A 119 -5.03 10.17 -10.66
CA LEU A 119 -4.99 9.01 -11.56
C LEU A 119 -6.36 8.38 -11.81
N PHE A 120 -7.29 8.52 -10.86
CA PHE A 120 -8.59 7.86 -10.89
C PHE A 120 -9.74 8.84 -10.83
N GLU A 121 -10.86 8.46 -11.44
CA GLU A 121 -12.16 9.08 -11.29
C GLU A 121 -13.02 8.21 -10.39
N PHE A 122 -13.85 8.85 -9.58
CA PHE A 122 -14.69 8.21 -8.59
C PHE A 122 -16.16 8.49 -8.87
N SER A 123 -17.00 7.48 -8.79
CA SER A 123 -18.44 7.66 -8.90
C SER A 123 -19.01 8.37 -7.66
N ASN A 124 -20.19 8.99 -7.82
CA ASN A 124 -20.90 9.56 -6.66
C ASN A 124 -21.22 8.49 -5.62
N ASP A 125 -21.52 7.28 -6.05
CA ASP A 125 -21.78 6.13 -5.18
C ASP A 125 -20.57 5.79 -4.30
N PHE A 126 -19.36 5.84 -4.87
CA PHE A 126 -18.13 5.67 -4.11
C PHE A 126 -17.98 6.74 -3.03
N PHE A 127 -18.19 8.01 -3.38
CA PHE A 127 -18.06 9.12 -2.42
C PHE A 127 -19.09 9.06 -1.30
N GLN A 128 -20.32 8.67 -1.61
CA GLN A 128 -21.40 8.68 -0.62
C GLN A 128 -21.44 7.44 0.26
N ARG A 129 -21.13 6.28 -0.28
CA ARG A 129 -21.37 4.98 0.36
C ARG A 129 -20.10 4.25 0.79
N ILE A 130 -19.02 4.38 0.03
CA ILE A 130 -17.79 3.64 0.23
C ILE A 130 -16.76 4.48 0.97
N LEU A 131 -16.42 5.64 0.43
CA LEU A 131 -15.35 6.50 0.96
C LEU A 131 -15.50 6.84 2.44
N PRO A 132 -16.66 7.20 3.00
CA PRO A 132 -16.79 7.53 4.43
C PRO A 132 -16.39 6.38 5.37
N LYS A 133 -16.45 5.13 4.89
CA LYS A 133 -16.10 3.92 5.64
C LYS A 133 -14.75 3.32 5.19
N THR A 134 -13.93 4.11 4.51
CA THR A 134 -12.68 3.66 3.87
C THR A 134 -11.48 4.33 4.51
N ILE A 135 -10.38 3.60 4.59
CA ILE A 135 -9.04 4.18 4.76
C ILE A 135 -8.33 4.11 3.40
N GLU A 136 -7.93 5.27 2.88
CA GLU A 136 -7.00 5.32 1.75
C GLU A 136 -5.58 5.09 2.25
N LEU A 137 -4.90 4.11 1.64
CA LEU A 137 -3.52 3.74 1.89
C LEU A 137 -2.63 4.20 0.72
N GLY A 138 -1.44 4.68 1.03
CA GLY A 138 -0.46 5.04 0.02
C GLY A 138 0.96 4.97 0.54
N ARG A 139 1.93 5.17 -0.36
CA ARG A 139 3.35 5.22 -0.01
C ARG A 139 3.81 4.03 0.85
N SER A 140 3.29 2.83 0.57
CA SER A 140 3.77 1.60 1.19
C SER A 140 5.26 1.40 0.89
N PHE A 141 6.08 1.25 1.90
CA PHE A 141 7.50 0.99 1.72
C PHE A 141 8.06 0.10 2.83
N VAL A 142 9.08 -0.67 2.48
CA VAL A 142 10.03 -1.30 3.41
C VAL A 142 11.40 -0.82 2.98
N GLN A 143 12.17 -0.21 3.89
CA GLN A 143 13.47 0.35 3.55
C GLN A 143 14.44 -0.74 3.05
N PRO A 144 15.42 -0.41 2.18
CA PRO A 144 16.27 -1.43 1.54
C PRO A 144 16.98 -2.39 2.50
N ALA A 145 17.41 -1.93 3.69
CA ALA A 145 18.08 -2.76 4.68
C ALA A 145 17.17 -3.85 5.29
N TYR A 146 15.86 -3.71 5.18
CA TYR A 146 14.85 -4.65 5.70
C TYR A 146 14.06 -5.34 4.60
N GLN A 147 14.52 -5.29 3.35
CA GLN A 147 13.97 -6.09 2.25
C GLN A 147 14.60 -7.49 2.20
N PRO A 148 13.89 -8.52 1.69
CA PRO A 148 14.45 -9.89 1.59
C PRO A 148 15.77 -9.96 0.82
N SER A 149 15.98 -9.08 -0.16
CA SER A 149 17.21 -8.96 -0.94
C SER A 149 18.44 -8.52 -0.13
N SER A 150 18.24 -7.94 1.06
CA SER A 150 19.33 -7.47 1.93
C SER A 150 20.07 -8.59 2.65
N GLY A 151 19.57 -9.83 2.63
CA GLY A 151 20.08 -10.94 3.43
C GLY A 151 19.75 -10.85 4.93
N ASN A 152 19.03 -9.84 5.36
CA ASN A 152 18.59 -9.67 6.74
C ASN A 152 17.44 -10.64 7.07
N ARG A 153 17.64 -11.54 8.04
CA ARG A 153 16.62 -12.51 8.46
C ARG A 153 15.34 -11.84 9.02
N LYS A 154 15.48 -10.67 9.68
CA LYS A 154 14.34 -9.89 10.17
C LYS A 154 13.44 -9.36 9.04
N ALA A 155 13.98 -9.23 7.81
CA ALA A 155 13.26 -8.74 6.64
C ALA A 155 12.03 -9.59 6.25
N ILE A 156 12.04 -10.88 6.60
CA ILE A 156 10.94 -11.82 6.28
C ILE A 156 9.61 -11.36 6.86
N PHE A 157 9.62 -10.69 8.01
CA PHE A 157 8.41 -10.23 8.70
C PHE A 157 8.07 -8.76 8.45
N SER A 158 8.88 -8.01 7.70
CA SER A 158 8.72 -6.56 7.55
C SER A 158 7.35 -6.17 6.97
N LEU A 159 6.93 -6.83 5.89
CA LEU A 159 5.61 -6.58 5.30
C LEU A 159 4.47 -7.05 6.21
N ASP A 160 4.66 -8.15 6.90
CA ASP A 160 3.71 -8.76 7.80
C ASP A 160 3.47 -7.88 9.05
N ASN A 161 4.54 -7.30 9.60
CA ASN A 161 4.47 -6.34 10.70
C ASN A 161 3.72 -5.05 10.33
N LEU A 162 3.80 -4.60 9.08
CA LEU A 162 2.98 -3.49 8.58
C LEU A 162 1.48 -3.82 8.63
N TRP A 163 1.11 -5.06 8.34
CA TRP A 163 -0.28 -5.52 8.44
C TRP A 163 -0.79 -5.56 9.90
N ASP A 164 0.07 -5.79 10.89
CA ASP A 164 -0.29 -5.69 12.31
C ASP A 164 -0.74 -4.27 12.66
N GLY A 165 -0.08 -3.26 12.08
CA GLY A 165 -0.48 -1.86 12.22
C GLY A 165 -1.82 -1.54 11.55
N LEU A 166 -2.03 -2.04 10.34
CA LEU A 166 -3.32 -1.87 9.65
C LEU A 166 -4.45 -2.57 10.43
N GLY A 167 -4.16 -3.74 11.03
CA GLY A 167 -5.12 -4.44 11.90
C GLY A 167 -5.49 -3.63 13.13
N ALA A 168 -4.53 -2.96 13.78
CA ALA A 168 -4.81 -2.07 14.90
C ALA A 168 -5.70 -0.90 14.49
N ILE A 169 -5.41 -0.24 13.36
CA ILE A 169 -6.25 0.85 12.83
C ILE A 169 -7.71 0.40 12.65
N VAL A 170 -7.93 -0.82 12.14
CA VAL A 170 -9.29 -1.37 11.95
C VAL A 170 -9.99 -1.61 13.27
N VAL A 171 -9.31 -2.14 14.27
CA VAL A 171 -9.90 -2.40 15.60
C VAL A 171 -10.26 -1.10 16.29
N ASP A 172 -9.39 -0.09 16.22
CA ASP A 172 -9.62 1.23 16.86
C ASP A 172 -10.65 2.08 16.11
N ASN A 173 -11.06 1.65 14.89
CA ASN A 173 -12.02 2.38 14.06
C ASN A 173 -13.07 1.43 13.47
N PRO A 174 -14.02 0.92 14.27
CA PRO A 174 -14.99 -0.11 13.87
C PRO A 174 -15.95 0.31 12.76
N GLU A 175 -16.06 1.63 12.49
CA GLU A 175 -16.82 2.19 11.37
C GLU A 175 -16.16 1.89 10.01
N ILE A 176 -14.86 1.62 9.99
CA ILE A 176 -14.09 1.35 8.77
C ILE A 176 -14.39 -0.06 8.25
N LYS A 177 -14.73 -0.13 6.96
CA LYS A 177 -15.09 -1.36 6.25
C LYS A 177 -14.20 -1.66 5.06
N TYR A 178 -13.43 -0.69 4.59
CA TYR A 178 -12.65 -0.84 3.38
C TYR A 178 -11.24 -0.26 3.53
N PHE A 179 -10.29 -0.92 2.87
CA PHE A 179 -9.03 -0.32 2.49
C PHE A 179 -9.06 0.00 0.99
N PHE A 180 -8.68 1.20 0.62
CA PHE A 180 -8.52 1.63 -0.76
C PHE A 180 -7.11 2.13 -0.99
N GLY A 181 -6.57 1.91 -2.17
CA GLY A 181 -5.24 2.38 -2.53
C GLY A 181 -4.84 1.95 -3.93
N LYS A 182 -3.55 1.99 -4.19
CA LYS A 182 -2.99 1.59 -5.46
C LYS A 182 -1.72 0.77 -5.27
N VAL A 183 -1.53 -0.22 -6.13
CA VAL A 183 -0.32 -1.01 -6.21
C VAL A 183 0.48 -0.62 -7.44
N THR A 184 1.81 -0.63 -7.30
CA THR A 184 2.74 -0.14 -8.31
C THR A 184 3.44 -1.30 -9.01
N MET A 185 3.52 -1.22 -10.35
CA MET A 185 4.49 -1.94 -11.15
C MET A 185 5.46 -0.95 -11.80
N TYR A 186 6.75 -1.28 -11.75
CA TYR A 186 7.80 -0.43 -12.28
C TYR A 186 8.02 -0.72 -13.78
N LEU A 187 8.55 0.26 -14.52
CA LEU A 187 8.65 0.17 -15.98
C LEU A 187 9.66 -0.86 -16.49
N ASP A 188 10.61 -1.26 -15.66
CA ASP A 188 11.59 -2.31 -15.94
C ASP A 188 11.01 -3.73 -15.81
N TYR A 189 9.78 -3.86 -15.28
CA TYR A 189 9.09 -5.13 -15.20
C TYR A 189 8.74 -5.66 -16.60
N ASP A 190 8.89 -6.98 -16.81
CA ASP A 190 8.59 -7.62 -18.09
C ASP A 190 7.17 -7.30 -18.58
N LYS A 191 7.05 -6.79 -19.82
CA LYS A 191 5.76 -6.30 -20.34
C LYS A 191 4.76 -7.42 -20.61
N ASN A 192 5.22 -8.62 -21.01
CA ASN A 192 4.33 -9.78 -21.15
C ASN A 192 3.81 -10.21 -19.76
N GLY A 193 4.71 -10.34 -18.79
CA GLY A 193 4.34 -10.67 -17.42
C GLY A 193 3.39 -9.64 -16.81
N ARG A 194 3.64 -8.34 -17.07
CA ARG A 194 2.75 -7.26 -16.67
C ARG A 194 1.34 -7.45 -17.25
N ASP A 195 1.23 -7.69 -18.55
CA ASP A 195 -0.05 -7.84 -19.24
C ASP A 195 -0.83 -9.06 -18.73
N LEU A 196 -0.15 -10.18 -18.46
CA LEU A 196 -0.76 -11.34 -17.83
C LEU A 196 -1.33 -11.02 -16.43
N ILE A 197 -0.58 -10.29 -15.59
CA ILE A 197 -1.04 -9.87 -14.25
C ILE A 197 -2.25 -8.94 -14.37
N LEU A 198 -2.23 -7.95 -15.26
CA LEU A 198 -3.34 -7.02 -15.45
C LEU A 198 -4.59 -7.74 -15.98
N GLY A 199 -4.44 -8.66 -16.92
CA GLY A 199 -5.53 -9.50 -17.41
C GLY A 199 -6.13 -10.38 -16.32
N PHE A 200 -5.28 -10.98 -15.48
CA PHE A 200 -5.69 -11.77 -14.33
C PHE A 200 -6.48 -10.93 -13.30
N LEU A 201 -5.97 -9.73 -12.96
CA LEU A 201 -6.65 -8.78 -12.06
C LEU A 201 -8.00 -8.37 -12.62
N HIS A 202 -8.07 -8.07 -13.91
CA HIS A 202 -9.33 -7.73 -14.56
C HIS A 202 -10.32 -8.90 -14.55
N HIS A 203 -9.85 -10.14 -14.78
CA HIS A 203 -10.73 -11.31 -14.81
C HIS A 203 -11.32 -11.67 -13.45
N PHE A 204 -10.51 -11.70 -12.40
CA PHE A 204 -10.94 -12.16 -11.07
C PHE A 204 -11.48 -11.05 -10.15
N PHE A 205 -11.07 -9.79 -10.38
CA PHE A 205 -11.29 -8.69 -9.44
C PHE A 205 -11.96 -7.46 -10.09
N HIS A 206 -12.53 -7.64 -11.26
CA HIS A 206 -13.21 -6.54 -11.95
C HIS A 206 -14.32 -5.91 -11.11
N ASP A 207 -14.34 -4.57 -11.06
CA ASP A 207 -15.41 -3.81 -10.42
C ASP A 207 -16.63 -3.66 -11.35
N SER A 208 -17.60 -4.54 -11.21
CA SER A 208 -18.87 -4.47 -11.97
C SER A 208 -19.76 -3.28 -11.57
N GLN A 209 -19.46 -2.58 -10.48
CA GLN A 209 -20.25 -1.45 -9.99
C GLN A 209 -19.73 -0.10 -10.48
N ASN A 210 -18.59 -0.08 -11.17
CA ASN A 210 -17.94 1.12 -11.71
C ASN A 210 -17.74 2.20 -10.62
N PHE A 211 -17.31 1.80 -9.45
CA PHE A 211 -17.03 2.73 -8.34
C PHE A 211 -15.88 3.67 -8.67
N VAL A 212 -14.83 3.13 -9.27
CA VAL A 212 -13.61 3.85 -9.60
C VAL A 212 -13.12 3.43 -10.98
N SER A 213 -12.57 4.36 -11.74
CA SER A 213 -11.96 4.09 -13.04
C SER A 213 -10.67 4.88 -13.24
N ALA A 214 -9.72 4.31 -13.96
CA ALA A 214 -8.52 5.04 -14.34
C ALA A 214 -8.86 6.17 -15.34
N LYS A 215 -8.40 7.41 -15.09
CA LYS A 215 -8.62 8.56 -15.98
C LYS A 215 -8.01 8.36 -17.36
N LYS A 216 -6.85 7.71 -17.40
CA LYS A 216 -6.13 7.34 -18.60
C LYS A 216 -5.72 5.88 -18.47
N PRO A 217 -6.63 4.94 -18.82
CA PRO A 217 -6.37 3.52 -18.64
C PRO A 217 -5.20 3.06 -19.52
N LEU A 218 -4.32 2.29 -18.93
CA LEU A 218 -3.19 1.68 -19.59
C LEU A 218 -3.67 0.64 -20.60
N GLN A 219 -3.11 0.68 -21.80
CA GLN A 219 -3.36 -0.34 -22.82
C GLN A 219 -2.40 -1.52 -22.64
N LEU A 220 -2.88 -2.74 -22.87
CA LEU A 220 -2.02 -3.92 -22.95
C LEU A 220 -1.14 -3.84 -24.20
N HIS A 221 0.11 -4.30 -24.09
CA HIS A 221 1.06 -4.31 -25.20
C HIS A 221 0.98 -5.61 -26.01
N HIS A 222 0.60 -6.70 -25.35
CA HIS A 222 0.57 -8.04 -25.93
C HIS A 222 -0.85 -8.59 -25.93
N ASP A 223 -1.13 -9.46 -26.91
CA ASP A 223 -2.35 -10.25 -26.90
C ASP A 223 -2.25 -11.36 -25.85
N ILE A 224 -3.11 -11.30 -24.85
CA ILE A 224 -3.22 -12.28 -23.77
C ILE A 224 -4.49 -13.14 -23.90
N SER A 225 -5.13 -13.13 -25.07
CA SER A 225 -6.43 -13.79 -25.30
C SER A 225 -6.39 -15.29 -24.99
N ASP A 226 -5.29 -15.97 -25.30
CA ASP A 226 -5.15 -17.41 -25.03
C ASP A 226 -5.02 -17.67 -23.54
N PHE A 227 -4.23 -16.88 -22.81
CA PHE A 227 -4.13 -16.96 -21.36
C PHE A 227 -5.50 -16.71 -20.69
N ILE A 228 -6.27 -15.73 -21.17
CA ILE A 228 -7.63 -15.45 -20.64
C ILE A 228 -8.58 -16.65 -20.92
N LYS A 229 -8.50 -17.28 -22.10
CA LYS A 229 -9.28 -18.50 -22.41
C LYS A 229 -8.94 -19.64 -21.45
N GLU A 230 -7.65 -19.82 -21.13
CA GLU A 230 -7.19 -20.85 -20.22
C GLU A 230 -7.66 -20.64 -18.78
N ILE A 231 -7.58 -19.40 -18.25
CA ILE A 231 -7.98 -19.12 -16.87
C ILE A 231 -9.49 -19.02 -16.67
N LYS A 232 -10.26 -18.71 -17.72
CA LYS A 232 -11.71 -18.48 -17.65
C LYS A 232 -12.52 -19.61 -17.00
N PRO A 233 -12.26 -20.91 -17.28
CA PRO A 233 -12.97 -22.03 -16.64
C PRO A 233 -12.43 -22.39 -15.24
N LEU A 234 -11.30 -21.79 -14.80
CA LEU A 234 -10.62 -22.16 -13.57
C LEU A 234 -11.11 -21.36 -12.37
N GLN A 235 -11.05 -21.97 -11.20
CA GLN A 235 -11.17 -21.26 -9.93
C GLN A 235 -9.87 -20.49 -9.61
N PHE A 236 -9.95 -19.50 -8.72
CA PHE A 236 -8.81 -18.64 -8.38
C PHE A 236 -7.51 -19.40 -8.05
N PRO A 237 -7.49 -20.48 -7.21
CA PRO A 237 -6.23 -21.15 -6.88
C PRO A 237 -5.55 -21.80 -8.08
N GLU A 238 -6.31 -22.44 -8.97
CA GLU A 238 -5.78 -23.08 -10.20
C GLU A 238 -5.27 -22.01 -11.17
N ALA A 239 -6.06 -20.96 -11.40
CA ALA A 239 -5.70 -19.86 -12.27
C ALA A 239 -4.47 -19.08 -11.74
N TYR A 240 -4.37 -18.88 -10.43
CA TYR A 240 -3.21 -18.24 -9.79
C TYR A 240 -1.94 -19.09 -9.94
N LYS A 241 -2.06 -20.41 -9.85
CA LYS A 241 -0.95 -21.31 -10.14
C LYS A 241 -0.51 -21.22 -11.59
N LEU A 242 -1.46 -21.18 -12.53
CA LEU A 242 -1.17 -21.03 -13.97
C LEU A 242 -0.49 -19.68 -14.26
N LEU A 243 -0.98 -18.57 -13.68
CA LEU A 243 -0.31 -17.27 -13.78
C LEU A 243 1.14 -17.36 -13.33
N ASN A 244 1.42 -17.95 -12.16
CA ASN A 244 2.79 -18.11 -11.66
C ASN A 244 3.66 -18.96 -12.59
N GLN A 245 3.13 -20.01 -13.21
CA GLN A 245 3.84 -20.83 -14.18
C GLN A 245 4.23 -20.03 -15.42
N ASN A 246 3.31 -19.25 -15.99
CA ASN A 246 3.58 -18.38 -17.14
C ASN A 246 4.64 -17.32 -16.81
N LEU A 247 4.51 -16.64 -15.65
CA LEU A 247 5.49 -15.65 -15.21
C LEU A 247 6.88 -16.24 -15.01
N LYS A 248 6.96 -17.47 -14.48
CA LYS A 248 8.25 -18.17 -14.32
C LYS A 248 8.91 -18.47 -15.67
N GLN A 249 8.15 -18.78 -16.72
CA GLN A 249 8.69 -18.95 -18.06
C GLN A 249 9.28 -17.65 -18.64
N LEU A 250 8.75 -16.50 -18.20
CA LEU A 250 9.26 -15.17 -18.54
C LEU A 250 10.39 -14.70 -17.59
N ASN A 251 10.90 -15.58 -16.73
CA ASN A 251 11.89 -15.25 -15.69
C ASN A 251 11.47 -14.11 -14.77
N THR A 252 10.17 -13.98 -14.51
CA THR A 252 9.61 -12.97 -13.62
C THR A 252 8.67 -13.59 -12.60
N SER A 253 8.09 -12.79 -11.71
CA SER A 253 7.17 -13.23 -10.67
C SER A 253 6.16 -12.12 -10.32
N ILE A 254 5.05 -12.46 -9.70
CA ILE A 254 4.09 -11.47 -9.20
C ILE A 254 4.81 -10.56 -8.19
N PRO A 255 4.76 -9.23 -8.35
CA PRO A 255 5.31 -8.31 -7.37
C PRO A 255 4.75 -8.59 -5.97
N PRO A 256 5.58 -8.60 -4.90
CA PRO A 256 5.18 -9.08 -3.58
C PRO A 256 3.92 -8.43 -3.02
N LEU A 257 3.76 -7.12 -3.19
CA LEU A 257 2.60 -6.39 -2.69
C LEU A 257 1.32 -6.74 -3.47
N ILE A 258 1.41 -6.90 -4.79
CA ILE A 258 0.28 -7.33 -5.64
C ILE A 258 -0.16 -8.74 -5.23
N GLY A 259 0.80 -9.66 -5.08
CA GLY A 259 0.51 -11.02 -4.62
C GLY A 259 -0.11 -11.06 -3.22
N ALA A 260 0.36 -10.21 -2.30
CA ALA A 260 -0.20 -10.10 -0.96
C ALA A 260 -1.69 -9.69 -1.00
N TYR A 261 -2.04 -8.69 -1.80
CA TYR A 261 -3.43 -8.24 -1.94
C TYR A 261 -4.33 -9.25 -2.64
N MET A 262 -3.88 -9.89 -3.74
CA MET A 262 -4.64 -10.95 -4.40
C MET A 262 -4.99 -12.12 -3.46
N ASN A 263 -4.13 -12.42 -2.49
CA ASN A 263 -4.29 -13.49 -1.51
C ASN A 263 -4.85 -13.01 -0.17
N LEU A 264 -5.42 -11.80 -0.11
CA LEU A 264 -5.97 -11.25 1.12
C LEU A 264 -7.48 -11.48 1.23
N SER A 265 -8.21 -11.32 0.13
CA SER A 265 -9.66 -11.38 0.07
C SER A 265 -10.14 -11.80 -1.31
N SER A 266 -11.16 -12.66 -1.35
CA SER A 266 -11.82 -13.05 -2.61
C SER A 266 -12.68 -11.96 -3.23
N SER A 267 -13.07 -10.95 -2.44
CA SER A 267 -13.92 -9.83 -2.88
C SER A 267 -13.13 -8.55 -3.20
N MET A 268 -11.79 -8.64 -3.28
CA MET A 268 -10.96 -7.53 -3.76
C MET A 268 -11.52 -6.98 -5.07
N LYS A 269 -11.48 -5.66 -5.25
CA LYS A 269 -11.81 -5.03 -6.53
C LYS A 269 -10.59 -4.35 -7.12
N SER A 270 -10.45 -4.47 -8.44
CA SER A 270 -9.43 -3.80 -9.25
C SER A 270 -10.10 -2.79 -10.19
N PHE A 271 -9.56 -1.57 -10.26
CA PHE A 271 -10.15 -0.43 -10.96
C PHE A 271 -9.41 -0.02 -12.23
N GLY A 272 -8.59 -0.92 -12.75
CA GLY A 272 -7.71 -0.63 -13.87
C GLY A 272 -6.42 0.07 -13.45
N THR A 273 -5.56 0.29 -14.43
CA THR A 273 -4.18 0.77 -14.25
C THR A 273 -3.97 2.06 -15.01
N ALA A 274 -3.26 3.01 -14.42
CA ALA A 274 -2.87 4.29 -15.01
C ALA A 274 -1.37 4.52 -14.87
N LEU A 275 -0.78 5.28 -15.82
CA LEU A 275 0.61 5.72 -15.74
C LEU A 275 0.73 6.92 -14.80
N ASN A 276 1.61 6.84 -13.81
CA ASN A 276 1.91 7.93 -12.89
C ASN A 276 3.23 8.61 -13.24
N THR A 277 3.15 9.62 -14.11
CA THR A 277 4.31 10.41 -14.57
C THR A 277 4.94 11.29 -13.49
N LYS A 278 4.23 11.52 -12.38
CA LYS A 278 4.73 12.31 -11.24
C LYS A 278 5.53 11.51 -10.23
N PHE A 279 5.67 10.20 -10.48
CA PHE A 279 6.33 9.27 -9.56
C PHE A 279 7.29 8.30 -10.26
N GLY A 280 8.02 8.80 -11.29
CA GLY A 280 8.98 8.00 -12.05
C GLY A 280 8.34 7.15 -13.14
N ASP A 281 7.22 7.60 -13.71
CA ASP A 281 6.51 6.92 -14.81
C ASP A 281 6.04 5.51 -14.49
N VAL A 282 5.74 5.22 -13.22
CA VAL A 282 5.28 3.89 -12.77
C VAL A 282 3.82 3.62 -13.17
N GLU A 283 3.49 2.34 -13.32
CA GLU A 283 2.12 1.87 -13.61
C GLU A 283 1.40 1.54 -12.31
N GLU A 284 0.26 2.18 -12.04
CA GLU A 284 -0.47 2.07 -10.78
C GLU A 284 -1.88 1.54 -10.99
N THR A 285 -2.19 0.42 -10.34
CA THR A 285 -3.51 -0.23 -10.36
C THR A 285 -4.27 0.11 -9.09
N GLY A 286 -5.47 0.70 -9.23
CA GLY A 286 -6.37 0.96 -8.11
C GLY A 286 -6.97 -0.32 -7.56
N ILE A 287 -7.04 -0.46 -6.24
CA ILE A 287 -7.64 -1.62 -5.56
C ILE A 287 -8.47 -1.21 -4.35
N LEU A 288 -9.50 -2.01 -4.06
CA LEU A 288 -10.33 -1.91 -2.85
C LEU A 288 -10.41 -3.28 -2.18
N ILE A 289 -10.22 -3.31 -0.86
CA ILE A 289 -10.36 -4.52 -0.04
C ILE A 289 -11.52 -4.31 0.93
N SER A 290 -12.51 -5.21 0.94
CA SER A 290 -13.49 -5.31 2.01
C SER A 290 -12.84 -6.00 3.21
N ILE A 291 -12.82 -5.33 4.37
CA ILE A 291 -12.23 -5.85 5.60
C ILE A 291 -13.00 -7.07 6.10
N ASP A 292 -14.32 -7.05 5.93
CA ASP A 292 -15.19 -8.15 6.37
C ASP A 292 -14.94 -9.45 5.56
N ASP A 293 -14.38 -9.34 4.35
CA ASP A 293 -14.10 -10.48 3.48
C ASP A 293 -12.61 -10.92 3.49
N ILE A 294 -11.79 -10.31 4.32
CA ILE A 294 -10.40 -10.76 4.53
C ILE A 294 -10.43 -12.19 5.06
N TYR A 295 -9.62 -13.07 4.50
CA TYR A 295 -9.56 -14.48 4.89
C TYR A 295 -9.31 -14.66 6.40
N PRO A 296 -10.02 -15.61 7.07
CA PRO A 296 -9.99 -15.78 8.52
C PRO A 296 -8.57 -15.85 9.10
N LYS A 297 -7.69 -16.64 8.49
CA LYS A 297 -6.29 -16.78 8.93
C LYS A 297 -5.54 -15.44 8.99
N LYS A 298 -5.86 -14.51 8.07
CA LYS A 298 -5.26 -13.17 8.04
C LYS A 298 -5.89 -12.25 9.08
N LYS A 299 -7.21 -12.31 9.26
CA LYS A 299 -7.91 -11.60 10.34
C LYS A 299 -7.40 -12.03 11.71
N ASP A 300 -7.30 -13.33 11.95
CA ASP A 300 -6.82 -13.86 13.24
C ASP A 300 -5.42 -13.38 13.55
N ARG A 301 -4.55 -13.35 12.54
CA ARG A 301 -3.16 -12.94 12.69
C ARG A 301 -3.02 -11.44 12.99
N HIS A 302 -3.71 -10.57 12.27
CA HIS A 302 -3.42 -9.13 12.28
C HIS A 302 -4.47 -8.29 13.02
N ILE A 303 -5.75 -8.70 13.00
CA ILE A 303 -6.86 -7.96 13.59
C ILE A 303 -7.20 -8.52 14.96
N ASN A 304 -7.51 -9.83 15.04
CA ASN A 304 -7.96 -10.44 16.28
C ASN A 304 -6.84 -10.53 17.33
N SER A 305 -5.57 -10.65 16.92
CA SER A 305 -4.43 -10.60 17.83
C SER A 305 -4.35 -9.28 18.61
N TYR A 306 -4.66 -8.15 18.00
CA TYR A 306 -4.69 -6.85 18.67
C TYR A 306 -5.94 -6.68 19.56
N ARG A 307 -7.10 -7.13 19.07
CA ARG A 307 -8.35 -7.08 19.85
C ARG A 307 -8.23 -7.88 21.15
N ASN A 308 -7.60 -9.06 21.10
CA ASN A 308 -7.44 -9.92 22.26
C ASN A 308 -6.39 -9.41 23.28
N SER A 309 -5.45 -8.57 22.87
CA SER A 309 -4.47 -7.95 23.77
C SER A 309 -5.01 -6.70 24.49
N ASN A 310 -6.13 -6.14 24.05
CA ASN A 310 -6.75 -4.96 24.64
C ASN A 310 -8.00 -5.29 25.48
N ASN A 311 -8.42 -6.56 25.54
CA ASN A 311 -9.44 -7.11 26.42
C ASN A 311 -8.77 -7.84 27.60
#